data_c414378c58801ca317be14523332f8e9
#
_entry.id   c414378c58801ca317be14523332f8e9
#
_cell.length_a   1.000
_cell.length_b   1.000
_cell.length_c   1.000
_cell.angle_alpha   90.00
_cell.angle_beta   90.00
_cell.angle_gamma   90.00
#
_symmetry.space_group_name_H-M   'P 1'
#
loop_
_entity.id
_entity.type
_entity.pdbx_description
1 polymer ?
#
loop_
_entity_poly.entity_id
_entity_poly.type
_entity_poly.pdbx_seq_one_letter_code
_entity_poly.pdbx_strand_id
1 'polypeptide(L)'
;MFSDNKPDGVLAVSDNGYDFVYSGKETHGDVFIFFSQISDVYAPFVQLVTDEQLDWLKTQLETYKDKRVYLYFHTFLNAPSGNPFLGEGNLQNDFGYFYILPYFSGNKDERRFRGLLTEYKNVIFFNGHSHWAYSMEEYNENLNITDYDGTTATMVHVSSSAAPRTTSITQPIQHSNPGTMSEGLYLNVYPDFVISNACDFVNGQILAYATYKIDK
;
A
#
# COMPACT_ATOMS: atom_id res chain seq x y z
N MET A 1 -8.82 -22.21 0.17
CA MET A 1 -8.14 -22.02 -1.00
C MET A 1 -6.73 -22.53 -0.97
N PHE A 2 -5.91 -22.24 0.02
CA PHE A 2 -4.60 -22.89 0.20
C PHE A 2 -4.60 -23.89 1.37
N SER A 3 -5.72 -24.65 1.59
CA SER A 3 -5.85 -25.44 2.82
C SER A 3 -4.89 -26.63 2.91
N ASP A 4 -4.69 -27.37 1.83
CA ASP A 4 -3.95 -28.64 1.89
C ASP A 4 -2.76 -28.72 0.93
N ASN A 5 -2.62 -27.81 -0.03
CA ASN A 5 -1.49 -27.71 -0.94
C ASN A 5 -1.00 -26.26 -1.00
N LYS A 6 -0.27 -25.84 0.02
CA LYS A 6 0.41 -24.55 -0.05
C LYS A 6 1.44 -24.56 -1.16
N PRO A 7 1.47 -23.54 -2.06
CA PRO A 7 2.56 -23.39 -3.00
C PRO A 7 3.90 -23.26 -2.29
N ASP A 8 4.96 -23.68 -2.96
CA ASP A 8 6.32 -23.49 -2.44
C ASP A 8 6.56 -22.03 -2.10
N GLY A 9 7.11 -21.78 -0.91
CA GLY A 9 7.36 -20.41 -0.39
C GLY A 9 6.23 -19.79 0.41
N VAL A 10 5.00 -20.34 0.42
CA VAL A 10 3.94 -19.87 1.32
C VAL A 10 4.17 -20.39 2.73
N LEU A 11 4.46 -19.48 3.65
CA LEU A 11 4.83 -19.80 5.04
C LEU A 11 3.62 -19.87 5.97
N ALA A 12 2.66 -18.96 5.81
CA ALA A 12 1.45 -18.88 6.61
C ALA A 12 0.25 -18.45 5.76
N VAL A 13 -0.94 -18.84 6.17
CA VAL A 13 -2.23 -18.45 5.58
C VAL A 13 -3.17 -18.17 6.75
N SER A 14 -3.97 -17.10 6.65
CA SER A 14 -5.00 -16.79 7.65
C SER A 14 -6.19 -17.76 7.56
N ASP A 15 -7.00 -17.80 8.60
CA ASP A 15 -8.18 -18.70 8.65
C ASP A 15 -9.22 -18.38 7.57
N ASN A 16 -9.27 -17.12 7.09
CA ASN A 16 -10.13 -16.72 5.98
C ASN A 16 -9.64 -17.24 4.62
N GLY A 17 -8.38 -17.69 4.53
CA GLY A 17 -7.75 -18.26 3.34
C GLY A 17 -7.32 -17.24 2.27
N TYR A 18 -7.42 -15.93 2.55
CA TYR A 18 -7.09 -14.86 1.60
C TYR A 18 -5.81 -14.11 1.95
N ASP A 19 -5.46 -14.03 3.25
CA ASP A 19 -4.23 -13.40 3.68
C ASP A 19 -3.14 -14.45 3.77
N PHE A 20 -1.95 -14.15 3.27
CA PHE A 20 -0.84 -15.11 3.30
C PHE A 20 0.53 -14.45 3.38
N VAL A 21 1.48 -15.22 3.88
CA VAL A 21 2.90 -14.86 3.94
C VAL A 21 3.67 -15.70 2.95
N TYR A 22 4.53 -15.05 2.17
CA TYR A 22 5.43 -15.67 1.22
C TYR A 22 6.87 -15.28 1.51
N SER A 23 7.79 -16.25 1.41
CA SER A 23 9.22 -16.00 1.31
C SER A 23 9.84 -17.17 0.54
N GLY A 24 10.50 -16.88 -0.57
CA GLY A 24 11.15 -17.86 -1.42
C GLY A 24 12.67 -17.78 -1.37
N LYS A 25 13.34 -18.67 -2.05
CA LYS A 25 14.82 -18.67 -2.16
C LYS A 25 15.35 -17.39 -2.81
N GLU A 26 14.58 -16.85 -3.76
CA GLU A 26 14.91 -15.63 -4.50
C GLU A 26 14.75 -14.35 -3.66
N THR A 27 14.07 -14.42 -2.51
CA THR A 27 13.79 -13.23 -1.68
C THR A 27 14.94 -12.87 -0.73
N HIS A 28 16.02 -13.63 -0.70
CA HIS A 28 17.16 -13.43 0.19
C HIS A 28 16.79 -13.33 1.68
N GLY A 29 15.66 -13.92 2.05
CA GLY A 29 15.12 -13.90 3.41
C GLY A 29 14.13 -12.78 3.71
N ASP A 30 13.84 -11.94 2.74
CA ASP A 30 12.74 -10.98 2.83
C ASP A 30 11.38 -11.69 2.84
N VAL A 31 10.40 -11.05 3.44
CA VAL A 31 9.07 -11.60 3.67
C VAL A 31 8.02 -10.72 2.99
N PHE A 32 7.09 -11.35 2.32
CA PHE A 32 5.98 -10.71 1.62
C PHE A 32 4.68 -11.11 2.31
N ILE A 33 3.91 -10.13 2.77
CA ILE A 33 2.60 -10.34 3.38
C ILE A 33 1.54 -9.74 2.45
N PHE A 34 0.64 -10.58 2.00
CA PHE A 34 -0.52 -10.17 1.21
C PHE A 34 -1.74 -10.17 2.13
N PHE A 35 -2.29 -8.97 2.34
CA PHE A 35 -3.38 -8.74 3.26
C PHE A 35 -4.61 -8.28 2.46
N SER A 36 -5.73 -8.92 2.70
CA SER A 36 -6.95 -8.73 1.92
C SER A 36 -8.01 -7.92 2.69
N GLN A 37 -8.89 -7.29 1.97
CA GLN A 37 -10.13 -6.76 2.52
C GLN A 37 -11.26 -7.79 2.41
N ILE A 38 -12.18 -7.79 3.36
CA ILE A 38 -13.30 -8.75 3.39
C ILE A 38 -14.52 -8.29 2.59
N SER A 39 -14.53 -7.04 2.13
CA SER A 39 -15.67 -6.48 1.43
C SER A 39 -15.26 -5.55 0.32
N ASP A 40 -15.87 -5.73 -0.84
CA ASP A 40 -15.78 -4.82 -1.99
C ASP A 40 -16.89 -3.75 -1.93
N VAL A 41 -17.75 -3.80 -0.91
CA VAL A 41 -18.87 -2.88 -0.80
C VAL A 41 -18.40 -1.56 -0.23
N TYR A 42 -18.43 -0.58 -1.05
CA TYR A 42 -18.14 0.80 -0.75
C TYR A 42 -19.27 1.44 0.06
N ALA A 43 -19.38 1.08 1.31
CA ALA A 43 -20.36 1.66 2.22
C ALA A 43 -19.67 2.22 3.47
N PRO A 44 -20.10 3.39 3.95
CA PRO A 44 -19.41 4.12 5.02
C PRO A 44 -19.37 3.43 6.37
N PHE A 45 -19.99 2.26 6.49
CA PHE A 45 -20.07 1.51 7.75
C PHE A 45 -19.64 0.05 7.62
N VAL A 46 -19.00 -0.31 6.50
CA VAL A 46 -18.56 -1.68 6.29
C VAL A 46 -17.18 -1.86 6.91
N GLN A 47 -17.05 -2.89 7.70
CA GLN A 47 -15.76 -3.34 8.20
C GLN A 47 -14.93 -3.89 7.04
N LEU A 48 -13.76 -3.31 6.81
CA LEU A 48 -12.87 -3.74 5.73
C LEU A 48 -12.03 -4.96 6.11
N VAL A 49 -11.68 -5.06 7.37
CA VAL A 49 -10.88 -6.14 7.93
C VAL A 49 -11.47 -6.57 9.26
N THR A 50 -11.34 -7.84 9.63
CA THR A 50 -11.81 -8.32 10.93
C THR A 50 -10.76 -8.13 12.03
N ASP A 51 -11.20 -8.23 13.28
CA ASP A 51 -10.29 -8.25 14.42
C ASP A 51 -9.31 -9.44 14.32
N GLU A 52 -9.79 -10.60 13.88
CA GLU A 52 -9.00 -11.80 13.70
C GLU A 52 -7.93 -11.63 12.62
N GLN A 53 -8.26 -10.94 11.50
CA GLN A 53 -7.26 -10.60 10.47
C GLN A 53 -6.16 -9.68 11.04
N LEU A 54 -6.53 -8.68 11.84
CA LEU A 54 -5.55 -7.77 12.46
C LEU A 54 -4.70 -8.49 13.52
N ASP A 55 -5.26 -9.41 14.27
CA ASP A 55 -4.51 -10.25 15.21
C ASP A 55 -3.56 -11.20 14.48
N TRP A 56 -4.01 -11.78 13.37
CA TRP A 56 -3.16 -12.58 12.50
C TRP A 56 -2.01 -11.75 11.93
N LEU A 57 -2.30 -10.56 11.38
CA LEU A 57 -1.27 -9.66 10.83
C LEU A 57 -0.23 -9.31 11.90
N LYS A 58 -0.68 -8.93 13.11
CA LYS A 58 0.22 -8.67 14.24
C LYS A 58 1.13 -9.85 14.53
N THR A 59 0.57 -11.06 14.55
CA THR A 59 1.34 -12.29 14.78
C THR A 59 2.41 -12.50 13.71
N GLN A 60 2.08 -12.23 12.44
CA GLN A 60 3.05 -12.35 11.37
C GLN A 60 4.15 -11.28 11.47
N LEU A 61 3.78 -10.02 11.74
CA LEU A 61 4.75 -8.93 11.91
C LEU A 61 5.70 -9.19 13.08
N GLU A 62 5.20 -9.70 14.20
CA GLU A 62 6.05 -10.10 15.34
C GLU A 62 6.98 -11.27 14.99
N THR A 63 6.47 -12.25 14.25
CA THR A 63 7.26 -13.42 13.82
C THR A 63 8.42 -13.01 12.92
N TYR A 64 8.23 -12.00 12.08
CA TYR A 64 9.21 -11.55 11.09
C TYR A 64 9.81 -10.17 11.40
N LYS A 65 9.79 -9.72 12.64
CA LYS A 65 10.28 -8.39 13.04
C LYS A 65 11.76 -8.11 12.75
N ASP A 66 12.56 -9.17 12.62
CA ASP A 66 13.99 -9.08 12.29
C ASP A 66 14.25 -9.26 10.77
N LYS A 67 13.20 -9.25 9.97
CA LYS A 67 13.24 -9.36 8.51
C LYS A 67 12.69 -8.11 7.87
N ARG A 68 13.11 -7.80 6.65
CA ARG A 68 12.42 -6.80 5.85
C ARG A 68 11.09 -7.39 5.37
N VAL A 69 10.00 -6.68 5.64
CA VAL A 69 8.64 -7.10 5.33
C VAL A 69 8.02 -6.17 4.29
N TYR A 70 7.55 -6.75 3.21
CA TYR A 70 6.75 -6.07 2.19
C TYR A 70 5.29 -6.41 2.46
N LEU A 71 4.53 -5.44 2.93
CA LEU A 71 3.10 -5.59 3.24
C LEU A 71 2.27 -4.99 2.10
N TYR A 72 1.43 -5.79 1.49
CA TYR A 72 0.52 -5.38 0.42
C TYR A 72 -0.91 -5.38 0.93
N PHE A 73 -1.57 -4.23 0.82
CA PHE A 73 -2.98 -4.09 1.10
C PHE A 73 -3.58 -3.05 0.15
N HIS A 74 -4.70 -3.37 -0.48
CA HIS A 74 -5.28 -2.52 -1.52
C HIS A 74 -5.64 -1.12 -1.02
N THR A 75 -6.17 -1.03 0.20
CA THR A 75 -6.69 0.22 0.75
C THR A 75 -5.56 1.10 1.31
N PHE A 76 -5.63 2.39 1.05
CA PHE A 76 -4.74 3.40 1.64
C PHE A 76 -5.24 3.86 3.02
N LEU A 77 -4.36 4.50 3.79
CA LEU A 77 -4.69 5.15 5.05
C LEU A 77 -4.93 6.65 4.85
N ASN A 78 -5.86 7.20 5.61
CA ASN A 78 -6.06 8.65 5.63
C ASN A 78 -4.98 9.36 6.44
N ALA A 79 -4.82 10.67 6.23
CA ALA A 79 -3.91 11.46 7.02
C ALA A 79 -4.26 11.46 8.51
N PRO A 80 -3.27 11.42 9.39
CA PRO A 80 -3.49 11.43 10.85
C PRO A 80 -4.22 12.67 11.35
N SER A 81 -4.09 13.80 10.64
CA SER A 81 -4.72 15.07 10.98
C SER A 81 -6.23 15.11 10.75
N GLY A 82 -6.80 14.04 10.21
CA GLY A 82 -8.19 14.04 9.75
C GLY A 82 -8.42 14.95 8.54
N ASN A 83 -7.36 15.49 7.95
CA ASN A 83 -7.47 16.19 6.67
C ASN A 83 -7.60 15.17 5.55
N PRO A 84 -8.76 15.10 4.90
CA PRO A 84 -9.01 14.09 3.86
C PRO A 84 -8.13 14.27 2.62
N PHE A 85 -7.39 15.36 2.54
CA PHE A 85 -6.53 15.67 1.41
C PHE A 85 -5.07 15.31 1.64
N LEU A 86 -4.74 14.86 2.84
CA LEU A 86 -3.40 14.47 3.22
C LEU A 86 -3.42 13.03 3.67
N GLY A 87 -2.93 12.14 2.88
CA GLY A 87 -2.75 10.74 3.21
C GLY A 87 -1.32 10.40 3.58
N GLU A 88 -1.14 9.26 4.18
CA GLU A 88 0.18 8.72 4.46
C GLU A 88 0.60 7.76 3.36
N GLY A 89 1.68 8.07 2.68
CA GLY A 89 2.17 7.28 1.55
C GLY A 89 1.32 7.42 0.33
N ASN A 90 0.47 8.49 0.30
CA ASN A 90 -0.31 8.71 -0.68
C ASN A 90 -1.62 8.99 -0.47
N LEU A 91 -2.24 9.66 -0.48
CA LEU A 91 -3.16 10.01 -0.23
C LEU A 91 -4.07 10.73 -0.46
N GLN A 92 -4.41 10.99 -1.11
CA GLN A 92 -5.40 11.87 -1.40
C GLN A 92 -6.64 11.23 -1.71
N ASN A 93 -7.62 11.48 -0.92
CA ASN A 93 -8.98 11.28 -1.31
C ASN A 93 -9.27 12.09 -2.53
N ASP A 94 -9.58 11.41 -3.54
CA ASP A 94 -10.25 11.95 -4.67
C ASP A 94 -11.55 12.62 -4.21
N PHE A 95 -11.75 13.87 -4.52
CA PHE A 95 -12.93 14.64 -4.12
C PHE A 95 -14.27 13.97 -4.45
N GLY A 96 -14.34 13.21 -5.51
CA GLY A 96 -15.56 12.47 -5.89
C GLY A 96 -15.80 11.23 -5.05
N TYR A 97 -14.76 10.62 -4.52
CA TYR A 97 -14.85 9.48 -3.61
C TYR A 97 -14.97 9.87 -2.15
N PHE A 98 -14.67 11.11 -1.82
CA PHE A 98 -14.74 11.63 -0.47
C PHE A 98 -16.09 11.38 0.22
N TYR A 99 -17.18 11.45 -0.53
CA TYR A 99 -18.52 11.18 0.00
C TYR A 99 -18.87 9.68 0.10
N ILE A 100 -18.11 8.84 -0.57
CA ILE A 100 -18.46 7.43 -0.71
C ILE A 100 -17.61 6.56 0.22
N LEU A 101 -16.44 7.07 0.63
CA LEU A 101 -15.45 6.21 1.22
C LEU A 101 -14.74 6.78 2.43
N PRO A 102 -15.32 6.71 3.60
CA PRO A 102 -14.51 6.66 4.80
C PRO A 102 -13.93 5.24 4.95
N TYR A 103 -13.17 4.79 3.94
CA TYR A 103 -12.42 3.61 4.13
C TYR A 103 -11.45 3.87 5.21
N PHE A 104 -11.37 2.99 6.13
CA PHE A 104 -10.35 3.02 7.14
C PHE A 104 -10.13 4.41 7.82
N SER A 105 -11.09 5.34 7.72
CA SER A 105 -10.90 6.65 8.27
C SER A 105 -11.39 6.74 9.72
N GLY A 106 -10.44 6.82 10.65
CA GLY A 106 -10.69 7.11 12.06
C GLY A 106 -11.47 6.05 12.82
N ASN A 107 -11.74 4.90 12.21
CA ASN A 107 -12.39 3.80 12.90
C ASN A 107 -11.40 2.98 13.76
N LYS A 108 -11.91 2.01 14.50
CA LYS A 108 -11.10 1.16 15.39
C LYS A 108 -10.04 0.38 14.60
N ASP A 109 -10.39 -0.13 13.43
CA ASP A 109 -9.56 -1.03 12.65
C ASP A 109 -8.40 -0.27 11.99
N GLU A 110 -8.66 0.93 11.48
CA GLU A 110 -7.62 1.82 10.99
C GLU A 110 -6.61 2.15 12.10
N ARG A 111 -7.10 2.53 13.27
CA ARG A 111 -6.20 2.85 14.40
C ARG A 111 -5.33 1.67 14.79
N ARG A 112 -5.88 0.46 14.78
CA ARG A 112 -5.11 -0.76 15.05
C ARG A 112 -4.07 -1.02 13.97
N PHE A 113 -4.47 -0.97 12.70
CA PHE A 113 -3.56 -1.17 11.57
C PHE A 113 -2.43 -0.14 11.58
N ARG A 114 -2.75 1.13 11.77
CA ARG A 114 -1.77 2.22 11.89
C ARG A 114 -0.82 2.01 13.07
N GLY A 115 -1.34 1.52 14.19
CA GLY A 115 -0.51 1.13 15.34
C GLY A 115 0.53 0.08 14.98
N LEU A 116 0.17 -0.92 14.19
CA LEU A 116 1.12 -1.93 13.69
C LEU A 116 2.20 -1.29 12.80
N LEU A 117 1.83 -0.40 11.87
CA LEU A 117 2.81 0.28 11.03
C LEU A 117 3.76 1.18 11.83
N THR A 118 3.30 1.74 12.95
CA THR A 118 4.16 2.52 13.85
C THR A 118 5.10 1.63 14.67
N GLU A 119 4.62 0.46 15.09
CA GLU A 119 5.38 -0.47 15.92
C GLU A 119 6.46 -1.22 15.13
N TYR A 120 6.12 -1.67 13.91
CA TYR A 120 7.00 -2.52 13.09
C TYR A 120 7.71 -1.72 12.00
N LYS A 121 8.86 -1.14 12.35
CA LYS A 121 9.64 -0.26 11.47
C LYS A 121 10.27 -0.95 10.26
N ASN A 122 10.38 -2.28 10.31
CA ASN A 122 10.92 -3.13 9.26
C ASN A 122 9.96 -3.34 8.08
N VAL A 123 8.77 -2.73 8.13
CA VAL A 123 7.72 -2.86 7.12
C VAL A 123 7.87 -1.80 6.04
N ILE A 124 7.69 -2.22 4.79
CA ILE A 124 7.39 -1.37 3.64
C ILE A 124 5.96 -1.71 3.23
N PHE A 125 5.05 -0.77 3.43
CA PHE A 125 3.63 -0.93 3.17
C PHE A 125 3.26 -0.38 1.80
N PHE A 126 2.78 -1.23 0.90
CA PHE A 126 2.30 -0.86 -0.42
C PHE A 126 0.78 -0.80 -0.44
N ASN A 127 0.25 0.33 -0.88
CA ASN A 127 -1.17 0.55 -1.01
C ASN A 127 -1.51 1.15 -2.38
N GLY A 128 -2.77 1.04 -2.78
CA GLY A 128 -3.26 1.55 -4.06
C GLY A 128 -4.61 2.22 -3.92
N HIS A 129 -5.62 1.76 -4.66
CA HIS A 129 -7.00 2.17 -4.64
C HIS A 129 -7.29 3.58 -5.19
N SER A 130 -6.50 4.58 -4.84
CA SER A 130 -6.70 5.96 -5.29
C SER A 130 -6.53 6.11 -6.81
N HIS A 131 -5.72 5.24 -7.41
CA HIS A 131 -5.29 5.31 -8.81
C HIS A 131 -4.54 6.59 -9.17
N TRP A 132 -4.07 7.38 -8.20
CA TRP A 132 -3.33 8.59 -8.50
C TRP A 132 -2.09 8.30 -9.34
N ALA A 133 -1.93 9.08 -10.40
CA ALA A 133 -0.70 9.07 -11.18
C ALA A 133 0.46 9.62 -10.34
N TYR A 134 1.67 9.10 -10.54
CA TYR A 134 2.84 9.57 -9.81
C TYR A 134 3.14 11.06 -10.03
N SER A 135 2.77 11.61 -11.19
CA SER A 135 2.88 13.04 -11.49
C SER A 135 2.09 13.94 -10.55
N MET A 136 1.14 13.38 -9.79
CA MET A 136 0.36 14.14 -8.82
C MET A 136 1.18 14.58 -7.61
N GLU A 137 2.39 14.05 -7.41
CA GLU A 137 3.30 14.48 -6.36
C GLU A 137 3.69 15.97 -6.45
N GLU A 138 3.59 16.57 -7.63
CA GLU A 138 3.77 18.01 -7.80
C GLU A 138 2.88 18.86 -6.88
N TYR A 139 1.77 18.29 -6.43
CA TYR A 139 0.81 18.97 -5.57
C TYR A 139 0.91 18.60 -4.09
N ASN A 140 1.62 17.52 -3.77
CA ASN A 140 1.79 17.04 -2.41
C ASN A 140 3.04 16.16 -2.28
N GLU A 141 4.04 16.65 -1.58
CA GLU A 141 5.33 15.97 -1.37
C GLU A 141 5.20 14.57 -0.76
N ASN A 142 4.10 14.29 -0.04
CA ASN A 142 3.88 13.01 0.62
C ASN A 142 2.90 12.11 -0.14
N LEU A 143 2.64 12.37 -1.41
CA LEU A 143 1.65 11.61 -2.16
C LEU A 143 2.11 10.20 -2.48
N ASN A 144 3.35 10.02 -2.87
CA ASN A 144 3.88 8.74 -3.33
C ASN A 144 4.57 7.94 -2.22
N ILE A 145 5.15 8.61 -1.22
CA ILE A 145 5.89 7.92 -0.16
C ILE A 145 5.91 8.74 1.13
N THR A 146 5.86 8.06 2.29
CA THR A 146 6.08 8.65 3.61
C THR A 146 6.98 7.76 4.47
N ASP A 147 7.60 8.40 5.47
CA ASP A 147 8.39 7.72 6.52
C ASP A 147 9.51 6.81 5.98
N TYR A 148 10.15 7.22 4.89
CA TYR A 148 11.25 6.46 4.28
C TYR A 148 12.59 6.59 5.03
N ASP A 149 12.62 7.33 6.12
CA ASP A 149 13.78 7.53 6.99
C ASP A 149 13.99 6.40 8.03
N GLY A 150 13.10 5.41 8.05
CA GLY A 150 13.20 4.25 8.94
C GLY A 150 12.69 4.47 10.37
N THR A 151 12.00 5.58 10.66
CA THR A 151 11.44 5.85 12.00
C THR A 151 10.16 5.06 12.28
N THR A 152 9.36 4.81 11.24
CA THR A 152 8.17 3.95 11.26
C THR A 152 8.18 3.03 10.05
N ALA A 153 7.10 2.31 9.78
CA ALA A 153 6.92 1.64 8.51
C ALA A 153 6.93 2.68 7.38
N THR A 154 7.60 2.38 6.28
CA THR A 154 7.52 3.21 5.09
C THR A 154 6.22 2.88 4.35
N MET A 155 5.45 3.88 3.99
CA MET A 155 4.22 3.71 3.20
C MET A 155 4.47 4.18 1.77
N VAL A 156 4.14 3.35 0.81
CA VAL A 156 4.40 3.58 -0.62
C VAL A 156 3.12 3.45 -1.41
N HIS A 157 2.80 4.48 -2.16
CA HIS A 157 1.71 4.45 -3.11
C HIS A 157 2.04 3.63 -4.36
N VAL A 158 1.07 2.87 -4.83
CA VAL A 158 1.13 2.17 -6.11
C VAL A 158 0.04 2.73 -7.03
N SER A 159 0.46 3.41 -8.08
CA SER A 159 -0.44 3.91 -9.11
C SER A 159 -1.14 2.77 -9.87
N SER A 160 -1.98 3.10 -10.80
CA SER A 160 -2.76 2.13 -11.57
C SER A 160 -2.11 1.80 -12.91
N SER A 161 -2.04 0.50 -13.22
CA SER A 161 -1.61 0.04 -14.54
C SER A 161 -2.70 0.20 -15.62
N ALA A 162 -3.96 0.31 -15.22
CA ALA A 162 -5.09 0.38 -16.16
C ALA A 162 -5.70 1.77 -16.28
N ALA A 163 -5.70 2.55 -15.21
CA ALA A 163 -6.41 3.83 -15.15
C ALA A 163 -5.77 4.80 -14.15
N PRO A 164 -4.52 5.24 -14.36
CA PRO A 164 -3.95 6.32 -13.56
C PRO A 164 -4.83 7.56 -13.64
N ARG A 165 -4.96 8.27 -12.52
CA ARG A 165 -5.79 9.45 -12.42
C ARG A 165 -4.95 10.68 -12.26
N THR A 166 -5.23 11.68 -13.10
CA THR A 166 -4.72 13.03 -12.92
C THR A 166 -5.91 13.94 -12.63
N THR A 167 -5.85 14.71 -11.57
CA THR A 167 -6.87 15.72 -11.29
C THR A 167 -6.24 16.96 -10.71
N SER A 168 -6.90 18.09 -10.85
CA SER A 168 -6.57 19.29 -10.10
C SER A 168 -7.54 19.42 -8.91
N ILE A 169 -7.10 20.12 -7.87
CA ILE A 169 -7.94 20.44 -6.71
C ILE A 169 -9.27 21.11 -7.11
N THR A 170 -9.32 21.70 -8.30
CA THR A 170 -10.46 22.47 -8.79
C THR A 170 -11.35 21.73 -9.78
N GLN A 171 -10.99 20.51 -10.17
CA GLN A 171 -11.78 19.75 -11.15
C GLN A 171 -12.08 18.34 -10.63
N PRO A 172 -13.32 17.87 -10.78
CA PRO A 172 -13.65 16.50 -10.44
C PRO A 172 -12.87 15.54 -11.35
N ILE A 173 -12.53 14.43 -10.79
CA ILE A 173 -11.79 13.28 -11.30
C ILE A 173 -11.68 13.24 -12.81
N GLN A 174 -10.50 13.49 -13.32
CA GLN A 174 -10.18 13.13 -14.69
C GLN A 174 -9.49 11.78 -14.68
N HIS A 175 -10.15 10.79 -15.24
CA HIS A 175 -9.48 9.57 -15.59
C HIS A 175 -8.58 9.82 -16.80
N SER A 176 -7.36 9.34 -16.78
CA SER A 176 -6.58 9.24 -17.99
C SER A 176 -7.36 8.40 -19.02
N ASN A 177 -7.24 8.75 -20.27
CA ASN A 177 -7.81 7.93 -21.33
C ASN A 177 -7.12 6.54 -21.30
N PRO A 178 -7.86 5.41 -21.21
CA PRO A 178 -7.27 4.09 -21.26
C PRO A 178 -6.29 3.96 -22.43
N GLY A 179 -5.08 3.49 -22.14
CA GLY A 179 -4.02 3.34 -23.13
C GLY A 179 -3.09 4.54 -23.31
N THR A 180 -3.35 5.67 -22.64
CA THR A 180 -2.44 6.83 -22.65
C THR A 180 -1.53 6.88 -21.42
N MET A 181 -1.90 6.21 -20.35
CA MET A 181 -1.13 6.08 -19.12
C MET A 181 -1.24 4.67 -18.58
N SER A 182 -0.13 4.16 -18.08
CA SER A 182 -0.06 2.89 -17.35
C SER A 182 1.16 2.95 -16.45
N GLU A 183 0.95 2.90 -15.15
CA GLU A 183 2.01 3.11 -14.17
C GLU A 183 2.09 1.97 -13.16
N GLY A 184 3.23 1.83 -12.51
CA GLY A 184 3.46 0.87 -11.45
C GLY A 184 4.83 1.03 -10.83
N LEU A 185 5.24 0.07 -9.99
CA LEU A 185 6.53 0.08 -9.32
C LEU A 185 7.42 -1.05 -9.78
N TYR A 186 8.70 -0.74 -9.89
CA TYR A 186 9.78 -1.72 -10.00
C TYR A 186 10.73 -1.55 -8.81
N LEU A 187 10.96 -2.63 -8.07
CA LEU A 187 11.80 -2.61 -6.89
C LEU A 187 13.18 -3.20 -7.18
N ASN A 188 14.23 -2.44 -6.89
CA ASN A 188 15.58 -2.96 -6.78
C ASN A 188 15.87 -3.23 -5.31
N VAL A 189 16.08 -4.49 -4.96
CA VAL A 189 16.29 -4.92 -3.59
C VAL A 189 17.77 -5.14 -3.33
N TYR A 190 18.28 -4.46 -2.31
CA TYR A 190 19.66 -4.58 -1.83
C TYR A 190 19.66 -5.05 -0.37
N PRO A 191 20.79 -5.55 0.18
CA PRO A 191 20.82 -6.02 1.56
C PRO A 191 20.30 -5.01 2.60
N ASP A 192 20.67 -3.74 2.45
CA ASP A 192 20.42 -2.70 3.46
C ASP A 192 19.37 -1.65 3.03
N PHE A 193 18.90 -1.70 1.80
CA PHE A 193 17.92 -0.76 1.28
C PHE A 193 17.16 -1.29 0.07
N VAL A 194 16.08 -0.61 -0.26
CA VAL A 194 15.30 -0.85 -1.47
C VAL A 194 15.21 0.44 -2.28
N ILE A 195 15.35 0.35 -3.59
CA ILE A 195 14.98 1.46 -4.48
C ILE A 195 13.61 1.15 -5.07
N SER A 196 12.64 1.98 -4.75
CA SER A 196 11.31 1.96 -5.35
C SER A 196 11.31 2.88 -6.56
N ASN A 197 11.19 2.31 -7.74
CA ASN A 197 11.18 3.05 -9.00
C ASN A 197 9.75 3.09 -9.54
N ALA A 198 9.15 4.27 -9.62
CA ALA A 198 7.94 4.44 -10.38
C ALA A 198 8.22 4.30 -11.88
N CYS A 199 7.34 3.59 -12.57
CA CYS A 199 7.49 3.27 -13.99
C CYS A 199 6.27 3.72 -14.78
N ASP A 200 6.52 4.33 -15.92
CA ASP A 200 5.55 4.50 -17.00
C ASP A 200 5.72 3.32 -17.99
N PHE A 201 4.75 2.42 -17.97
CA PHE A 201 4.79 1.22 -18.81
C PHE A 201 4.45 1.50 -20.28
N VAL A 202 3.74 2.60 -20.56
CA VAL A 202 3.42 2.98 -21.96
C VAL A 202 4.68 3.44 -22.68
N ASN A 203 5.49 4.24 -22.01
CA ASN A 203 6.71 4.79 -22.59
C ASN A 203 7.98 4.00 -22.24
N GLY A 204 7.87 2.99 -21.39
CA GLY A 204 8.98 2.17 -20.92
C GLY A 204 10.03 2.98 -20.15
N GLN A 205 9.59 3.91 -19.31
CA GLN A 205 10.45 4.85 -18.61
C GLN A 205 10.35 4.72 -17.09
N ILE A 206 11.47 4.95 -16.42
CA ILE A 206 11.50 5.16 -14.97
C ILE A 206 11.24 6.66 -14.71
N LEU A 207 10.31 6.92 -13.81
CA LEU A 207 9.94 8.28 -13.40
C LEU A 207 10.86 8.71 -12.25
N ALA A 208 11.94 9.44 -12.59
CA ALA A 208 12.96 9.80 -11.62
C ALA A 208 12.44 10.64 -10.45
N TYR A 209 11.40 11.47 -10.69
CA TYR A 209 10.77 12.29 -9.66
C TYR A 209 9.96 11.48 -8.62
N ALA A 210 9.62 10.24 -8.93
CA ALA A 210 8.92 9.31 -8.04
C ALA A 210 9.75 8.04 -7.80
N THR A 211 11.07 8.20 -7.70
CA THR A 211 12.02 7.14 -7.37
C THR A 211 12.65 7.43 -6.02
N TYR A 212 12.55 6.48 -5.09
CA TYR A 212 12.93 6.66 -3.70
C TYR A 212 13.84 5.54 -3.20
N LYS A 213 14.83 5.92 -2.40
CA LYS A 213 15.62 4.97 -1.62
C LYS A 213 14.96 4.81 -0.25
N ILE A 214 14.66 3.58 0.12
CA ILE A 214 14.04 3.18 1.38
C ILE A 214 15.08 2.43 2.20
N ASP A 215 15.51 2.99 3.31
CA ASP A 215 16.47 2.36 4.24
C ASP A 215 15.71 1.42 5.20
N LYS A 216 15.95 0.09 5.10
CA LYS A 216 15.32 -0.97 5.91
C LYS A 216 16.26 -2.14 6.16
#